data_f2ae22538de627cb5c9cbf6c3e10214d
#
_entry.id   f2ae22538de627cb5c9cbf6c3e10214d
#
_cell.length_a   1.000
_cell.length_b   1.000
_cell.length_c   1.000
_cell.angle_alpha   90.00
_cell.angle_beta   90.00
_cell.angle_gamma   90.00
#
_symmetry.space_group_name_H-M   'P 1'
#
loop_
_entity.id
_entity.type
_entity.pdbx_description
1 polymer ?
#
loop_
_entity_poly.entity_id
_entity_poly.type
_entity_poly.pdbx_seq_one_letter_code
_entity_poly.pdbx_strand_id
1 'polypeptide(L)'
;MSQSLKIDNLHATVDGTEILKGLTLEIPKGEVHAIMGPNGSGKSTLSKVMAGHEDYTVTAGSVMLDDINLLELEIDERSRSGFFLAFQYPHEIPGVSNANFLRAARQARLPKGEEVDAVAFYKEMYLKMDELGMDRKFTGRSVNEGFSGGEKKRNEILQMMMLEPTYAVLDETDSGLDIDALRVVAEGVNAMRSPERGFLIITHYQRLLDYIVPDVVHVMYDGRIIKTGGKDLALDLEEKGYDWVTKELVPA
;
A
#
# COMPACT_ATOMS: atom_id res chain seq x y z
N MET A 1 -16.70 16.73 6.77
CA MET A 1 -15.23 16.76 6.60
C MET A 1 -14.93 15.86 5.45
N SER A 2 -13.96 16.17 4.59
CA SER A 2 -13.55 15.23 3.51
C SER A 2 -12.95 13.99 4.17
N GLN A 3 -13.40 12.81 3.78
CA GLN A 3 -12.80 11.56 4.22
C GLN A 3 -11.50 11.35 3.42
N SER A 4 -10.37 11.31 4.13
CA SER A 4 -9.04 11.20 3.51
C SER A 4 -8.03 10.50 4.41
N LEU A 5 -7.01 9.91 3.81
CA LEU A 5 -5.75 9.62 4.50
C LEU A 5 -4.90 10.88 4.43
N LYS A 6 -4.73 11.54 5.58
CA LYS A 6 -4.00 12.81 5.68
C LYS A 6 -2.74 12.66 6.52
N ILE A 7 -1.62 13.01 5.94
CA ILE A 7 -0.32 13.10 6.59
C ILE A 7 0.02 14.58 6.72
N ASP A 8 0.31 15.04 7.93
CA ASP A 8 0.59 16.44 8.18
C ASP A 8 1.91 16.60 8.92
N ASN A 9 2.86 17.27 8.25
CA ASN A 9 4.19 17.60 8.78
C ASN A 9 4.88 16.40 9.47
N LEU A 10 4.85 15.23 8.87
CA LEU A 10 5.36 13.99 9.45
C LEU A 10 6.88 13.95 9.46
N HIS A 11 7.46 13.78 10.65
CA HIS A 11 8.87 13.54 10.88
C HIS A 11 9.08 12.17 11.49
N ALA A 12 10.05 11.41 10.97
CA ALA A 12 10.37 10.10 11.49
C ALA A 12 11.84 9.77 11.35
N THR A 13 12.36 9.02 12.33
CA THR A 13 13.75 8.55 12.37
C THR A 13 13.84 7.03 12.33
N VAL A 14 14.94 6.53 11.83
CA VAL A 14 15.41 5.14 11.99
C VAL A 14 16.84 5.16 12.48
N ASP A 15 17.15 4.40 13.51
CA ASP A 15 18.48 4.38 14.16
C ASP A 15 19.01 5.80 14.50
N GLY A 16 18.12 6.69 14.94
CA GLY A 16 18.43 8.09 15.27
C GLY A 16 18.66 9.02 14.07
N THR A 17 18.58 8.50 12.84
CA THR A 17 18.70 9.31 11.61
C THR A 17 17.34 9.73 11.12
N GLU A 18 17.12 11.02 10.91
CA GLU A 18 15.87 11.56 10.39
C GLU A 18 15.75 11.25 8.90
N ILE A 19 14.68 10.53 8.52
CA ILE A 19 14.39 10.13 7.15
C ILE A 19 13.20 10.91 6.60
N LEU A 20 12.09 11.01 7.36
CA LEU A 20 10.96 11.89 6.99
C LEU A 20 11.14 13.24 7.65
N LYS A 21 11.06 14.31 6.86
CA LYS A 21 11.50 15.65 7.24
C LYS A 21 10.38 16.69 7.06
N GLY A 22 9.20 16.41 7.63
CA GLY A 22 8.03 17.27 7.48
C GLY A 22 7.20 16.94 6.22
N LEU A 23 6.98 15.65 5.98
CA LEU A 23 6.17 15.20 4.85
C LEU A 23 4.70 15.52 5.06
N THR A 24 4.09 16.17 4.06
CA THR A 24 2.65 16.48 4.04
C THR A 24 2.03 15.94 2.76
N LEU A 25 0.93 15.19 2.90
CA LEU A 25 0.22 14.55 1.81
C LEU A 25 -1.22 14.29 2.23
N GLU A 26 -2.17 14.47 1.32
CA GLU A 26 -3.57 14.10 1.53
C GLU A 26 -4.08 13.26 0.35
N ILE A 27 -4.74 12.15 0.65
CA ILE A 27 -5.30 11.21 -0.32
C ILE A 27 -6.79 11.08 -0.02
N PRO A 28 -7.67 11.75 -0.78
CA PRO A 28 -9.11 11.61 -0.65
C PRO A 28 -9.58 10.18 -0.98
N LYS A 29 -10.71 9.77 -0.41
CA LYS A 29 -11.42 8.59 -0.91
C LYS A 29 -11.83 8.79 -2.38
N GLY A 30 -11.80 7.72 -3.14
CA GLY A 30 -12.09 7.71 -4.56
C GLY A 30 -10.87 7.97 -5.44
N GLU A 31 -9.75 8.40 -4.88
CA GLU A 31 -8.56 8.75 -5.65
C GLU A 31 -7.44 7.71 -5.52
N VAL A 32 -6.64 7.64 -6.57
CA VAL A 32 -5.39 6.87 -6.63
C VAL A 32 -4.24 7.86 -6.75
N HIS A 33 -3.42 7.93 -5.72
CA HIS A 33 -2.21 8.74 -5.72
C HIS A 33 -0.97 7.86 -5.92
N ALA A 34 0.04 8.40 -6.58
CA ALA A 34 1.33 7.74 -6.70
C ALA A 34 2.44 8.58 -6.06
N ILE A 35 3.36 7.94 -5.35
CA ILE A 35 4.63 8.55 -4.93
C ILE A 35 5.75 7.94 -5.74
N MET A 36 6.48 8.79 -6.45
CA MET A 36 7.71 8.45 -7.15
C MET A 36 8.89 9.19 -6.51
N GLY A 37 10.08 8.67 -6.70
CA GLY A 37 11.30 9.30 -6.17
C GLY A 37 12.50 8.36 -6.23
N PRO A 38 13.73 8.88 -6.15
CA PRO A 38 14.93 8.07 -6.17
C PRO A 38 15.01 7.14 -4.95
N ASN A 39 15.89 6.14 -5.04
CA ASN A 39 16.17 5.27 -3.90
C ASN A 39 16.73 6.11 -2.73
N GLY A 40 16.29 5.77 -1.50
CA GLY A 40 16.67 6.52 -0.31
C GLY A 40 15.89 7.82 -0.07
N SER A 41 14.89 8.17 -0.90
CA SER A 41 14.07 9.37 -0.67
C SER A 41 13.13 9.29 0.53
N GLY A 42 12.91 8.08 1.11
CA GLY A 42 12.05 7.86 2.28
C GLY A 42 10.72 7.18 1.99
N LYS A 43 10.45 6.73 0.75
CA LYS A 43 9.17 6.13 0.34
C LYS A 43 8.75 4.93 1.20
N SER A 44 9.64 3.92 1.33
CA SER A 44 9.35 2.74 2.15
C SER A 44 9.42 3.03 3.66
N THR A 45 10.10 4.10 4.07
CA THR A 45 9.99 4.62 5.45
C THR A 45 8.60 5.11 5.72
N LEU A 46 8.00 5.86 4.79
CA LEU A 46 6.63 6.35 4.92
C LEU A 46 5.63 5.19 5.09
N SER A 47 5.69 4.18 4.22
CA SER A 47 4.78 3.03 4.29
C SER A 47 4.91 2.26 5.62
N LYS A 48 6.14 2.04 6.08
CA LYS A 48 6.44 1.35 7.34
C LYS A 48 6.03 2.14 8.58
N VAL A 49 6.23 3.45 8.60
CA VAL A 49 5.75 4.36 9.67
C VAL A 49 4.22 4.29 9.77
N MET A 50 3.51 4.37 8.64
CA MET A 50 2.05 4.26 8.62
C MET A 50 1.56 2.88 9.11
N ALA A 51 2.30 1.82 8.81
CA ALA A 51 2.01 0.47 9.27
C ALA A 51 2.36 0.23 10.75
N GLY A 52 3.14 1.11 11.38
CA GLY A 52 3.54 0.97 12.79
C GLY A 52 4.76 0.07 13.02
N HIS A 53 5.68 0.01 12.05
CA HIS A 53 6.87 -0.81 12.19
C HIS A 53 7.78 -0.28 13.30
N GLU A 54 8.22 -1.16 14.21
CA GLU A 54 8.91 -0.83 15.46
C GLU A 54 10.28 -0.13 15.31
N ASP A 55 10.96 -0.35 14.18
CA ASP A 55 12.25 0.28 13.91
C ASP A 55 12.16 1.80 13.65
N TYR A 56 10.95 2.33 13.48
CA TYR A 56 10.75 3.72 13.11
C TYR A 56 10.12 4.50 14.26
N THR A 57 10.71 5.63 14.58
CA THR A 57 10.20 6.53 15.62
C THR A 57 9.65 7.81 14.99
N VAL A 58 8.37 8.07 15.18
CA VAL A 58 7.77 9.35 14.80
C VAL A 58 8.15 10.40 15.83
N THR A 59 8.73 11.51 15.37
CA THR A 59 9.20 12.60 16.23
C THR A 59 8.30 13.83 16.19
N ALA A 60 7.52 14.02 15.11
CA ALA A 60 6.54 15.07 14.99
C ALA A 60 5.54 14.78 13.85
N GLY A 61 4.43 15.51 13.82
CA GLY A 61 3.39 15.41 12.82
C GLY A 61 2.29 14.42 13.17
N SER A 62 1.39 14.16 12.21
CA SER A 62 0.25 13.26 12.39
C SER A 62 -0.06 12.47 11.12
N VAL A 63 -0.71 11.33 11.29
CA VAL A 63 -1.28 10.51 10.21
C VAL A 63 -2.73 10.21 10.56
N MET A 64 -3.65 10.87 9.88
CA MET A 64 -5.09 10.71 10.09
C MET A 64 -5.70 9.82 9.02
N LEU A 65 -6.44 8.83 9.43
CA LEU A 65 -7.31 8.00 8.59
C LEU A 65 -8.74 8.42 8.86
N ASP A 66 -9.31 9.26 8.01
CA ASP A 66 -10.53 9.98 8.30
C ASP A 66 -10.38 10.77 9.65
N ASP A 67 -11.13 10.42 10.66
CA ASP A 67 -11.08 11.05 12.00
C ASP A 67 -10.18 10.28 13.01
N ILE A 68 -9.49 9.21 12.57
CA ILE A 68 -8.69 8.33 13.43
C ILE A 68 -7.20 8.67 13.27
N ASN A 69 -6.50 8.95 14.37
CA ASN A 69 -5.04 9.09 14.34
C ASN A 69 -4.36 7.71 14.33
N LEU A 70 -3.81 7.31 13.17
CA LEU A 70 -3.14 6.01 13.02
C LEU A 70 -1.93 5.85 13.95
N LEU A 71 -1.26 6.95 14.31
CA LEU A 71 -0.06 6.88 15.14
C LEU A 71 -0.35 6.50 16.59
N GLU A 72 -1.60 6.64 17.04
CA GLU A 72 -2.05 6.26 18.39
C GLU A 72 -2.55 4.82 18.47
N LEU A 73 -2.66 4.13 17.33
CA LEU A 73 -3.17 2.78 17.25
C LEU A 73 -2.06 1.73 17.22
N GLU A 74 -2.32 0.58 17.84
CA GLU A 74 -1.52 -0.63 17.66
C GLU A 74 -1.64 -1.16 16.22
N ILE A 75 -0.67 -1.98 15.79
CA ILE A 75 -0.56 -2.45 14.40
C ILE A 75 -1.85 -3.14 13.92
N ASP A 76 -2.43 -3.99 14.74
CA ASP A 76 -3.67 -4.71 14.42
C ASP A 76 -4.90 -3.79 14.42
N GLU A 77 -4.90 -2.75 15.25
CA GLU A 77 -5.95 -1.71 15.26
C GLU A 77 -5.91 -0.86 13.99
N ARG A 78 -4.72 -0.51 13.49
CA ARG A 78 -4.57 0.16 12.18
C ARG A 78 -5.21 -0.65 11.07
N SER A 79 -4.94 -1.96 11.04
CA SER A 79 -5.57 -2.85 10.05
C SER A 79 -7.09 -2.91 10.22
N ARG A 80 -7.61 -3.00 11.44
CA ARG A 80 -9.05 -3.02 11.69
C ARG A 80 -9.74 -1.71 11.35
N SER A 81 -9.06 -0.57 11.47
CA SER A 81 -9.59 0.74 11.09
C SER A 81 -9.71 0.95 9.57
N GLY A 82 -9.24 -0.02 8.77
CA GLY A 82 -9.35 0.02 7.32
C GLY A 82 -8.06 0.38 6.58
N PHE A 83 -6.93 0.46 7.28
CA PHE A 83 -5.62 0.61 6.66
C PHE A 83 -5.05 -0.73 6.19
N PHE A 84 -4.44 -0.75 5.00
CA PHE A 84 -3.76 -1.92 4.44
C PHE A 84 -2.41 -1.52 3.85
N LEU A 85 -1.39 -2.32 4.10
CA LEU A 85 -0.09 -2.18 3.46
C LEU A 85 0.23 -3.45 2.67
N ALA A 86 0.43 -3.31 1.36
CA ALA A 86 1.10 -4.31 0.54
C ALA A 86 2.62 -4.07 0.62
N PHE A 87 3.34 -5.05 1.13
CA PHE A 87 4.77 -4.93 1.40
C PHE A 87 5.62 -5.09 0.14
N GLN A 88 6.76 -4.43 0.10
CA GLN A 88 7.76 -4.66 -0.94
C GLN A 88 8.17 -6.15 -1.01
N TYR A 89 8.39 -6.76 0.16
CA TYR A 89 8.70 -8.18 0.31
C TYR A 89 7.66 -8.84 1.24
N PRO A 90 6.64 -9.52 0.69
CA PRO A 90 5.62 -10.18 1.51
C PRO A 90 6.21 -11.28 2.38
N HIS A 91 5.91 -11.20 3.69
CA HIS A 91 6.42 -12.15 4.68
C HIS A 91 5.78 -13.53 4.57
N GLU A 92 6.53 -14.55 4.95
CA GLU A 92 6.04 -15.93 5.08
C GLU A 92 5.53 -16.15 6.50
N ILE A 93 4.41 -16.89 6.62
CA ILE A 93 3.87 -17.32 7.92
C ILE A 93 3.74 -18.84 7.90
N PRO A 94 4.81 -19.56 8.25
CA PRO A 94 4.81 -21.03 8.24
C PRO A 94 3.74 -21.60 9.17
N GLY A 95 3.06 -22.65 8.71
CA GLY A 95 2.04 -23.34 9.50
C GLY A 95 0.66 -22.66 9.56
N VAL A 96 0.49 -21.45 9.02
CA VAL A 96 -0.78 -20.75 8.95
C VAL A 96 -1.28 -20.73 7.51
N SER A 97 -2.34 -21.45 7.19
CA SER A 97 -2.88 -21.46 5.82
C SER A 97 -3.50 -20.11 5.42
N ASN A 98 -3.48 -19.79 4.12
CA ASN A 98 -4.09 -18.57 3.59
C ASN A 98 -5.55 -18.42 4.02
N ALA A 99 -6.34 -19.50 3.96
CA ALA A 99 -7.74 -19.44 4.39
C ALA A 99 -7.88 -19.14 5.88
N ASN A 100 -7.07 -19.77 6.75
CA ASN A 100 -7.13 -19.51 8.18
C ASN A 100 -6.70 -18.10 8.53
N PHE A 101 -5.63 -17.60 7.91
CA PHE A 101 -5.16 -16.23 8.07
C PHE A 101 -6.24 -15.22 7.69
N LEU A 102 -6.78 -15.33 6.47
CA LEU A 102 -7.80 -14.40 5.97
C LEU A 102 -9.11 -14.47 6.77
N ARG A 103 -9.53 -15.68 7.16
CA ARG A 103 -10.72 -15.85 8.00
C ARG A 103 -10.54 -15.22 9.38
N ALA A 104 -9.39 -15.41 10.01
CA ALA A 104 -9.07 -14.78 11.30
C ALA A 104 -9.02 -13.26 11.20
N ALA A 105 -8.40 -12.72 10.13
CA ALA A 105 -8.33 -11.28 9.89
C ALA A 105 -9.73 -10.67 9.65
N ARG A 106 -10.61 -11.36 8.90
CA ARG A 106 -12.02 -10.93 8.74
C ARG A 106 -12.81 -11.01 10.06
N GLN A 107 -12.62 -12.10 10.80
CA GLN A 107 -13.29 -12.27 12.11
C GLN A 107 -12.94 -11.14 13.07
N ALA A 108 -11.67 -10.69 13.07
CA ALA A 108 -11.22 -9.60 13.94
C ALA A 108 -11.87 -8.22 13.62
N ARG A 109 -12.49 -8.08 12.44
CA ARG A 109 -13.20 -6.86 12.01
C ARG A 109 -14.70 -6.89 12.28
N LEU A 110 -15.25 -8.05 12.62
CA LEU A 110 -16.68 -8.18 12.93
C LEU A 110 -16.99 -7.69 14.35
N PRO A 111 -18.20 -7.18 14.57
CA PRO A 111 -18.70 -6.88 15.91
C PRO A 111 -18.59 -8.08 16.85
N LYS A 112 -18.40 -7.80 18.13
CA LYS A 112 -18.27 -8.87 19.14
C LYS A 112 -19.53 -9.74 19.17
N GLY A 113 -19.36 -11.04 18.97
CA GLY A 113 -20.43 -12.03 18.95
C GLY A 113 -20.94 -12.40 17.55
N GLU A 114 -20.45 -11.72 16.51
CA GLU A 114 -20.68 -12.14 15.14
C GLU A 114 -19.58 -13.08 14.66
N GLU A 115 -19.93 -14.02 13.78
CA GLU A 115 -19.00 -15.01 13.22
C GLU A 115 -18.97 -14.91 11.70
N VAL A 116 -17.78 -15.16 11.11
CA VAL A 116 -17.63 -15.26 9.66
C VAL A 116 -18.38 -16.48 9.15
N ASP A 117 -19.34 -16.26 8.25
CA ASP A 117 -19.98 -17.36 7.52
C ASP A 117 -18.92 -18.08 6.66
N ALA A 118 -18.62 -19.31 7.05
CA ALA A 118 -17.58 -20.09 6.38
C ALA A 118 -17.93 -20.39 4.91
N VAL A 119 -19.19 -20.63 4.59
CA VAL A 119 -19.61 -20.96 3.21
C VAL A 119 -19.48 -19.74 2.31
N ALA A 120 -19.99 -18.59 2.76
CA ALA A 120 -19.89 -17.33 2.04
C ALA A 120 -18.42 -16.91 1.88
N PHE A 121 -17.60 -17.05 2.93
CA PHE A 121 -16.17 -16.74 2.92
C PHE A 121 -15.40 -17.54 1.85
N TYR A 122 -15.55 -18.87 1.82
CA TYR A 122 -14.86 -19.68 0.82
C TYR A 122 -15.34 -19.43 -0.60
N LYS A 123 -16.64 -19.19 -0.78
CA LYS A 123 -17.20 -18.85 -2.09
C LYS A 123 -16.58 -17.54 -2.61
N GLU A 124 -16.51 -16.51 -1.78
CA GLU A 124 -15.90 -15.23 -2.12
C GLU A 124 -14.41 -15.38 -2.40
N MET A 125 -13.68 -16.08 -1.52
CA MET A 125 -12.24 -16.32 -1.67
C MET A 125 -11.93 -17.00 -3.02
N TYR A 126 -12.71 -18.02 -3.40
CA TYR A 126 -12.50 -18.71 -4.69
C TYR A 126 -12.78 -17.82 -5.89
N LEU A 127 -13.81 -16.97 -5.83
CA LEU A 127 -14.08 -15.99 -6.89
C LEU A 127 -12.90 -15.03 -7.07
N LYS A 128 -12.40 -14.46 -5.97
CA LYS A 128 -11.25 -13.55 -6.02
C LYS A 128 -9.94 -14.23 -6.45
N MET A 129 -9.76 -15.51 -6.08
CA MET A 129 -8.63 -16.31 -6.58
C MET A 129 -8.73 -16.56 -8.09
N ASP A 130 -9.92 -16.86 -8.60
CA ASP A 130 -10.16 -17.07 -10.04
C ASP A 130 -9.88 -15.77 -10.83
N GLU A 131 -10.28 -14.59 -10.30
CA GLU A 131 -9.98 -13.27 -10.88
C GLU A 131 -8.47 -12.99 -10.95
N LEU A 132 -7.70 -13.44 -9.96
CA LEU A 132 -6.24 -13.28 -9.89
C LEU A 132 -5.47 -14.42 -10.60
N GLY A 133 -6.16 -15.36 -11.25
CA GLY A 133 -5.53 -16.53 -11.85
C GLY A 133 -4.76 -17.40 -10.86
N MET A 134 -5.21 -17.46 -9.59
CA MET A 134 -4.60 -18.24 -8.53
C MET A 134 -5.24 -19.65 -8.42
N ASP A 135 -4.40 -20.68 -8.38
CA ASP A 135 -4.86 -22.04 -8.16
C ASP A 135 -5.44 -22.19 -6.72
N ARG A 136 -6.64 -22.78 -6.62
CA ARG A 136 -7.32 -22.98 -5.32
C ARG A 136 -6.53 -23.82 -4.31
N LYS A 137 -5.50 -24.58 -4.76
CA LYS A 137 -4.58 -25.28 -3.84
C LYS A 137 -3.84 -24.32 -2.88
N PHE A 138 -3.67 -23.04 -3.26
CA PHE A 138 -3.06 -22.02 -2.38
C PHE A 138 -3.90 -21.73 -1.12
N THR A 139 -5.19 -22.04 -1.13
CA THR A 139 -6.07 -21.88 0.04
C THR A 139 -5.53 -22.61 1.28
N GLY A 140 -5.06 -23.84 1.11
CA GLY A 140 -4.55 -24.68 2.19
C GLY A 140 -3.05 -24.54 2.45
N ARG A 141 -2.29 -23.84 1.60
CA ARG A 141 -0.86 -23.61 1.81
C ARG A 141 -0.62 -22.51 2.83
N SER A 142 0.49 -22.60 3.56
CA SER A 142 0.96 -21.56 4.46
C SER A 142 1.14 -20.25 3.71
N VAL A 143 0.83 -19.12 4.38
CA VAL A 143 0.93 -17.79 3.79
C VAL A 143 2.33 -17.56 3.23
N ASN A 144 2.42 -17.37 1.92
CA ASN A 144 3.63 -17.06 1.16
C ASN A 144 4.79 -18.08 1.23
N GLU A 145 4.67 -19.16 2.02
CA GLU A 145 5.73 -20.15 2.21
C GLU A 145 6.02 -20.91 0.91
N GLY A 146 7.25 -20.72 0.39
CA GLY A 146 7.70 -21.32 -0.85
C GLY A 146 6.94 -20.83 -2.09
N PHE A 147 6.32 -19.65 -2.04
CA PHE A 147 5.72 -19.01 -3.21
C PHE A 147 6.80 -18.30 -4.03
N SER A 148 6.66 -18.31 -5.35
CA SER A 148 7.42 -17.42 -6.23
C SER A 148 7.08 -15.94 -5.95
N GLY A 149 7.92 -15.01 -6.42
CA GLY A 149 7.66 -13.57 -6.26
C GLY A 149 6.28 -13.15 -6.78
N GLY A 150 5.91 -13.61 -7.98
CA GLY A 150 4.60 -13.32 -8.57
C GLY A 150 3.43 -13.94 -7.78
N GLU A 151 3.58 -15.16 -7.25
CA GLU A 151 2.57 -15.80 -6.40
C GLU A 151 2.40 -15.06 -5.06
N LYS A 152 3.50 -14.58 -4.44
CA LYS A 152 3.45 -13.76 -3.22
C LYS A 152 2.68 -12.47 -3.45
N LYS A 153 2.93 -11.78 -4.58
CA LYS A 153 2.24 -10.53 -4.90
C LYS A 153 0.75 -10.76 -5.21
N ARG A 154 0.40 -11.79 -5.98
CA ARG A 154 -1.01 -12.16 -6.18
C ARG A 154 -1.71 -12.50 -4.86
N ASN A 155 -1.02 -13.21 -3.96
CA ASN A 155 -1.56 -13.54 -2.64
C ASN A 155 -1.78 -12.29 -1.78
N GLU A 156 -0.92 -11.29 -1.89
CA GLU A 156 -1.07 -10.00 -1.20
C GLU A 156 -2.27 -9.21 -1.75
N ILE A 157 -2.47 -9.20 -3.08
CA ILE A 157 -3.68 -8.62 -3.68
C ILE A 157 -4.93 -9.39 -3.27
N LEU A 158 -4.88 -10.73 -3.20
CA LEU A 158 -5.98 -11.53 -2.66
C LEU A 158 -6.32 -11.09 -1.22
N GLN A 159 -5.31 -10.90 -0.37
CA GLN A 159 -5.52 -10.41 1.01
C GLN A 159 -6.21 -9.04 1.00
N MET A 160 -5.75 -8.11 0.17
CA MET A 160 -6.37 -6.79 0.03
C MET A 160 -7.84 -6.89 -0.42
N MET A 161 -8.12 -7.70 -1.44
CA MET A 161 -9.48 -7.91 -1.95
C MET A 161 -10.40 -8.55 -0.91
N MET A 162 -9.88 -9.49 -0.10
CA MET A 162 -10.66 -10.16 0.95
C MET A 162 -10.88 -9.27 2.18
N LEU A 163 -9.96 -8.37 2.49
CA LEU A 163 -10.04 -7.49 3.66
C LEU A 163 -10.75 -6.17 3.37
N GLU A 164 -10.91 -5.80 2.11
CA GLU A 164 -11.64 -4.60 1.68
C GLU A 164 -11.28 -3.32 2.47
N PRO A 165 -10.01 -2.90 2.47
CA PRO A 165 -9.59 -1.71 3.20
C PRO A 165 -10.23 -0.44 2.63
N THR A 166 -10.34 0.60 3.46
CA THR A 166 -10.71 1.96 3.01
C THR A 166 -9.53 2.69 2.39
N TYR A 167 -8.31 2.42 2.89
CA TYR A 167 -7.08 2.95 2.31
C TYR A 167 -6.04 1.84 2.18
N ALA A 168 -5.49 1.70 0.98
CA ALA A 168 -4.42 0.75 0.69
C ALA A 168 -3.16 1.47 0.22
N VAL A 169 -2.04 1.12 0.83
CA VAL A 169 -0.70 1.53 0.41
C VAL A 169 -0.01 0.34 -0.25
N LEU A 170 0.44 0.51 -1.48
CA LEU A 170 1.17 -0.51 -2.23
C LEU A 170 2.63 -0.07 -2.35
N ASP A 171 3.52 -0.71 -1.57
CA ASP A 171 4.95 -0.36 -1.55
C ASP A 171 5.72 -1.25 -2.51
N GLU A 172 6.15 -0.68 -3.64
CA GLU A 172 6.93 -1.33 -4.70
C GLU A 172 6.42 -2.73 -5.08
N THR A 173 5.08 -2.85 -5.23
CA THR A 173 4.42 -4.13 -5.54
C THR A 173 4.75 -4.66 -6.93
N ASP A 174 5.37 -3.86 -7.78
CA ASP A 174 5.85 -4.17 -9.12
C ASP A 174 7.28 -4.75 -9.14
N SER A 175 8.01 -4.69 -8.02
CA SER A 175 9.40 -5.13 -7.95
C SER A 175 9.52 -6.64 -8.22
N GLY A 176 10.35 -6.99 -9.23
CA GLY A 176 10.64 -8.37 -9.60
C GLY A 176 9.51 -9.12 -10.31
N LEU A 177 8.45 -8.43 -10.72
CA LEU A 177 7.35 -9.03 -11.49
C LEU A 177 7.63 -9.02 -13.00
N ASP A 178 7.25 -10.11 -13.68
CA ASP A 178 7.07 -10.11 -15.12
C ASP A 178 5.81 -9.33 -15.53
N ILE A 179 5.65 -9.13 -16.85
CA ILE A 179 4.55 -8.32 -17.40
C ILE A 179 3.18 -8.90 -17.04
N ASP A 180 3.04 -10.24 -17.05
CA ASP A 180 1.77 -10.90 -16.83
C ASP A 180 1.36 -10.81 -15.34
N ALA A 181 2.31 -11.04 -14.43
CA ALA A 181 2.07 -10.86 -13.00
C ALA A 181 1.75 -9.40 -12.63
N LEU A 182 2.45 -8.44 -13.25
CA LEU A 182 2.19 -7.02 -13.08
C LEU A 182 0.77 -6.63 -13.50
N ARG A 183 0.31 -7.14 -14.65
CA ARG A 183 -1.05 -6.90 -15.16
C ARG A 183 -2.10 -7.43 -14.19
N VAL A 184 -1.94 -8.67 -13.70
CA VAL A 184 -2.88 -9.26 -12.74
C VAL A 184 -2.95 -8.46 -11.44
N VAL A 185 -1.80 -8.02 -10.91
CA VAL A 185 -1.75 -7.13 -9.73
C VAL A 185 -2.52 -5.83 -10.00
N ALA A 186 -2.28 -5.21 -11.13
CA ALA A 186 -2.94 -3.96 -11.51
C ALA A 186 -4.46 -4.13 -11.73
N GLU A 187 -4.89 -5.22 -12.35
CA GLU A 187 -6.31 -5.55 -12.52
C GLU A 187 -6.99 -5.75 -11.17
N GLY A 188 -6.34 -6.43 -10.21
CA GLY A 188 -6.86 -6.59 -8.85
C GLY A 188 -7.02 -5.26 -8.11
N VAL A 189 -6.07 -4.34 -8.23
CA VAL A 189 -6.17 -2.98 -7.66
C VAL A 189 -7.31 -2.20 -8.34
N ASN A 190 -7.36 -2.20 -9.68
CA ASN A 190 -8.39 -1.48 -10.43
C ASN A 190 -9.80 -2.00 -10.15
N ALA A 191 -9.98 -3.32 -9.93
CA ALA A 191 -11.25 -3.90 -9.55
C ALA A 191 -11.76 -3.43 -8.18
N MET A 192 -10.85 -2.98 -7.31
CA MET A 192 -11.19 -2.44 -5.99
C MET A 192 -11.42 -0.93 -5.97
N ARG A 193 -11.14 -0.20 -7.05
CA ARG A 193 -11.40 1.25 -7.13
C ARG A 193 -12.88 1.54 -6.89
N SER A 194 -13.15 2.43 -5.97
CA SER A 194 -14.53 2.87 -5.65
C SER A 194 -14.49 4.25 -4.99
N PRO A 195 -15.59 5.00 -4.93
CA PRO A 195 -15.65 6.27 -4.22
C PRO A 195 -15.32 6.18 -2.73
N GLU A 196 -15.36 4.97 -2.16
CA GLU A 196 -15.16 4.72 -0.74
C GLU A 196 -13.72 4.32 -0.38
N ARG A 197 -12.82 4.19 -1.38
CA ARG A 197 -11.44 3.73 -1.18
C ARG A 197 -10.42 4.67 -1.76
N GLY A 198 -9.36 4.93 -0.99
CA GLY A 198 -8.17 5.65 -1.45
C GLY A 198 -6.99 4.69 -1.62
N PHE A 199 -6.15 4.96 -2.63
CA PHE A 199 -4.95 4.17 -2.89
C PHE A 199 -3.72 5.06 -2.94
N LEU A 200 -2.65 4.62 -2.29
CA LEU A 200 -1.31 5.18 -2.45
C LEU A 200 -0.39 4.14 -3.06
N ILE A 201 0.09 4.40 -4.25
CA ILE A 201 1.05 3.54 -4.96
C ILE A 201 2.43 4.14 -4.79
N ILE A 202 3.33 3.40 -4.18
CA ILE A 202 4.74 3.76 -4.07
C ILE A 202 5.50 2.93 -5.10
N THR A 203 6.10 3.59 -6.09
CA THR A 203 6.89 2.92 -7.11
C THR A 203 7.97 3.86 -7.65
N HIS A 204 9.02 3.31 -8.19
CA HIS A 204 10.04 4.03 -8.95
C HIS A 204 9.94 3.73 -10.46
N TYR A 205 8.97 2.92 -10.87
CA TYR A 205 8.72 2.54 -12.26
C TYR A 205 7.38 3.07 -12.74
N GLN A 206 7.40 3.78 -13.86
CA GLN A 206 6.18 4.22 -14.54
C GLN A 206 5.32 3.04 -15.00
N ARG A 207 5.93 1.92 -15.36
CA ARG A 207 5.26 0.76 -15.94
C ARG A 207 4.04 0.26 -15.14
N LEU A 208 4.07 0.31 -13.80
CA LEU A 208 2.90 0.01 -12.98
C LEU A 208 1.80 1.07 -13.18
N LEU A 209 2.21 2.35 -13.30
CA LEU A 209 1.29 3.47 -13.45
C LEU A 209 0.62 3.53 -14.83
N ASP A 210 1.14 2.80 -15.84
CA ASP A 210 0.47 2.61 -17.13
C ASP A 210 -0.78 1.73 -16.99
N TYR A 211 -0.77 0.78 -16.05
CA TYR A 211 -1.91 -0.11 -15.76
C TYR A 211 -2.82 0.43 -14.65
N ILE A 212 -2.26 1.07 -13.62
CA ILE A 212 -3.00 1.70 -12.54
C ILE A 212 -2.83 3.22 -12.68
N VAL A 213 -3.57 3.82 -13.61
CA VAL A 213 -3.44 5.25 -13.88
C VAL A 213 -3.79 6.05 -12.62
N PRO A 214 -2.83 6.80 -12.02
CA PRO A 214 -3.09 7.62 -10.85
C PRO A 214 -3.81 8.91 -11.22
N ASP A 215 -4.60 9.44 -10.28
CA ASP A 215 -5.23 10.76 -10.39
C ASP A 215 -4.19 11.85 -10.10
N VAL A 216 -3.28 11.59 -9.15
CA VAL A 216 -2.22 12.52 -8.73
C VAL A 216 -0.89 11.78 -8.57
N VAL A 217 0.19 12.41 -9.00
CA VAL A 217 1.56 11.93 -8.85
C VAL A 217 2.35 12.90 -7.99
N HIS A 218 3.04 12.38 -6.98
CA HIS A 218 3.91 13.13 -6.08
C HIS A 218 5.36 12.70 -6.26
N VAL A 219 6.27 13.65 -6.25
CA VAL A 219 7.71 13.39 -6.26
C VAL A 219 8.25 13.54 -4.84
N MET A 220 8.80 12.46 -4.32
CA MET A 220 9.44 12.46 -3.00
C MET A 220 10.95 12.52 -3.14
N TYR A 221 11.57 13.44 -2.41
CA TYR A 221 13.01 13.60 -2.34
C TYR A 221 13.43 14.04 -0.94
N ASP A 222 14.48 13.45 -0.42
CA ASP A 222 15.04 13.77 0.91
C ASP A 222 13.98 13.90 2.01
N GLY A 223 13.06 12.92 2.09
CA GLY A 223 12.04 12.85 3.13
C GLY A 223 10.86 13.83 2.98
N ARG A 224 10.70 14.48 1.83
CA ARG A 224 9.66 15.49 1.56
C ARG A 224 8.97 15.26 0.23
N ILE A 225 7.72 15.68 0.10
CA ILE A 225 7.08 15.86 -1.20
C ILE A 225 7.56 17.20 -1.77
N ILE A 226 8.20 17.15 -2.93
CA ILE A 226 8.82 18.33 -3.56
C ILE A 226 8.06 18.82 -4.79
N LYS A 227 7.28 17.95 -5.43
CA LYS A 227 6.45 18.30 -6.58
C LYS A 227 5.20 17.43 -6.60
N THR A 228 4.11 17.99 -7.06
CA THR A 228 2.84 17.28 -7.27
C THR A 228 2.29 17.66 -8.64
N GLY A 229 1.74 16.69 -9.36
CA GLY A 229 1.16 16.89 -10.68
C GLY A 229 0.23 15.76 -11.08
N GLY A 230 -0.28 15.82 -12.29
CA GLY A 230 -1.08 14.74 -12.89
C GLY A 230 -0.20 13.60 -13.42
N LYS A 231 -0.84 12.66 -14.12
CA LYS A 231 -0.18 11.47 -14.71
C LYS A 231 1.03 11.82 -15.60
N ASP A 232 1.02 12.97 -16.27
CA ASP A 232 2.09 13.40 -17.17
C ASP A 232 3.41 13.64 -16.41
N LEU A 233 3.34 13.93 -15.10
CA LEU A 233 4.54 14.05 -14.27
C LEU A 233 5.31 12.72 -14.17
N ALA A 234 4.63 11.58 -14.16
CA ALA A 234 5.30 10.27 -14.17
C ALA A 234 6.06 10.03 -15.48
N LEU A 235 5.49 10.44 -16.63
CA LEU A 235 6.14 10.37 -17.94
C LEU A 235 7.41 11.25 -17.97
N ASP A 236 7.29 12.49 -17.50
CA ASP A 236 8.42 13.41 -17.42
C ASP A 236 9.56 12.87 -16.54
N LEU A 237 9.23 12.19 -15.43
CA LEU A 237 10.24 11.61 -14.53
C LEU A 237 10.95 10.42 -15.16
N GLU A 238 10.25 9.59 -15.96
CA GLU A 238 10.89 8.48 -16.66
C GLU A 238 11.81 8.99 -17.78
N GLU A 239 11.36 9.99 -18.54
CA GLU A 239 12.13 10.53 -19.66
C GLU A 239 13.36 11.35 -19.22
N LYS A 240 13.18 12.20 -18.18
CA LYS A 240 14.16 13.23 -17.77
C LYS A 240 14.93 12.87 -16.50
N GLY A 241 14.51 11.78 -15.80
CA GLY A 241 15.03 11.45 -14.47
C GLY A 241 14.54 12.41 -13.39
N TYR A 242 15.17 12.40 -12.21
CA TYR A 242 14.80 13.24 -11.07
C TYR A 242 15.57 14.55 -10.96
N ASP A 243 16.71 14.69 -11.67
CA ASP A 243 17.64 15.81 -11.54
C ASP A 243 17.00 17.18 -11.84
N TRP A 244 16.09 17.24 -12.80
CA TRP A 244 15.45 18.50 -13.17
C TRP A 244 14.50 19.00 -12.07
N VAL A 245 13.83 18.08 -11.35
CA VAL A 245 12.94 18.45 -10.23
C VAL A 245 13.75 18.90 -9.02
N THR A 246 14.88 18.22 -8.76
CA THR A 246 15.75 18.55 -7.61
C THR A 246 16.52 19.85 -7.79
N LYS A 247 16.90 20.19 -9.03
CA LYS A 247 17.55 21.48 -9.35
C LYS A 247 16.64 22.69 -9.12
N GLU A 248 15.33 22.53 -9.23
CA GLU A 248 14.38 23.60 -8.92
C GLU A 248 14.38 23.94 -7.40
N LEU A 249 14.91 23.06 -6.54
CA LEU A 249 14.96 23.27 -5.09
C LEU A 249 16.23 23.93 -4.57
N VAL A 250 17.31 23.92 -5.37
CA VAL A 250 18.59 24.55 -5.03
C VAL A 250 18.67 25.85 -5.84
N PRO A 251 18.38 27.02 -5.23
CA PRO A 251 18.69 28.29 -5.89
C PRO A 251 20.20 28.36 -6.15
N ALA A 252 20.61 28.71 -7.38
CA ALA A 252 21.97 28.89 -7.80
C ALA A 252 22.71 29.94 -6.96
#